data_b940bd9b1f411bf1420e7de9af38bc7c
#
_entry.id   b940bd9b1f411bf1420e7de9af38bc7c
#
_cell.length_a   1.000
_cell.length_b   1.000
_cell.length_c   1.000
_cell.angle_alpha   90.00
_cell.angle_beta   90.00
_cell.angle_gamma   90.00
#
_symmetry.space_group_name_H-M   'P 1'
#
loop_
_entity.id
_entity.type
_entity.pdbx_description
1 polymer ?
#
loop_
_entity_poly.entity_id
_entity_poly.type
_entity_poly.pdbx_seq_one_letter_code
_entity_poly.pdbx_strand_id
1 'polypeptide(L)'
;MKRALFTLGLSAFTLSACASGVSSNANPATPSGAMVASPPVADTAAAPPVPTRDVTTAAGLGVVRGPQITTLQVDARKAALAMDSFRTSCPGLVRRTDNSGLTQNSDWVAACDAVKTWTDDAISFFAEHMDTVQVGTGRAFATGYFEPEIAGCRTPQAGCDVSVYKRPPDLIDVDLGQFSDELKGRSIRGKVSGTKFVQYDDRAMIENGALAGRGLEIAYASDVVEFFFLQIQGSGRLKLPDGNVMRIGYDSQNGRGYTGIGRLMRDRGLITDASMQGIVAFLGANPEEGRKIMQENKSYIFFRELTGAGPLGAMGYPVVGEASIAVDVKFIPLGAPVWLSMDRSEPNGIWIAQDTGGAIKGANRIDTFWGAGDRARLIAGGMAARGTAFLFLPKAAVARLGL
;
A
#
# COMPACT_ATOMS: atom_id res chain seq x y z
N MET A 1 -21.69 48.09 -42.26
CA MET A 1 -22.99 48.75 -42.04
C MET A 1 -23.88 47.84 -41.22
N LYS A 2 -24.51 48.42 -40.24
CA LYS A 2 -25.55 48.03 -39.29
C LYS A 2 -25.11 47.23 -38.06
N ARG A 3 -24.93 48.00 -37.00
CA ARG A 3 -25.00 47.67 -35.60
C ARG A 3 -26.43 47.27 -35.20
N ALA A 4 -26.58 46.35 -34.26
CA ALA A 4 -27.73 46.30 -33.36
C ALA A 4 -27.25 45.91 -31.97
N LEU A 5 -27.28 46.88 -31.05
CA LEU A 5 -27.29 46.70 -29.59
C LEU A 5 -28.65 46.14 -29.17
N PHE A 6 -28.65 45.26 -28.18
CA PHE A 6 -29.79 45.17 -27.25
C PHE A 6 -29.29 44.96 -25.82
N THR A 7 -29.91 45.73 -24.97
CA THR A 7 -29.61 46.10 -23.60
C THR A 7 -30.07 45.10 -22.55
N LEU A 8 -29.37 45.17 -21.41
CA LEU A 8 -29.68 44.78 -20.03
C LEU A 8 -31.14 44.42 -19.66
N GLY A 9 -31.24 43.38 -18.83
CA GLY A 9 -32.35 43.13 -17.96
C GLY A 9 -31.88 42.49 -16.64
N LEU A 10 -31.58 43.36 -15.66
CA LEU A 10 -31.29 43.03 -14.25
C LEU A 10 -32.63 42.80 -13.55
N SER A 11 -32.86 41.64 -12.92
CA SER A 11 -33.96 41.47 -11.97
C SER A 11 -33.47 40.71 -10.75
N ALA A 12 -33.30 41.47 -9.68
CA ALA A 12 -33.18 40.99 -8.32
C ALA A 12 -34.55 40.57 -7.79
N PHE A 13 -34.63 39.44 -7.13
CA PHE A 13 -35.74 39.12 -6.22
C PHE A 13 -35.19 38.67 -4.86
N THR A 14 -35.71 39.38 -3.89
CA THR A 14 -35.42 39.36 -2.46
C THR A 14 -36.13 38.23 -1.73
N LEU A 15 -35.54 37.88 -0.60
CA LEU A 15 -36.00 37.05 0.52
C LEU A 15 -37.51 36.99 0.78
N SER A 16 -37.97 35.82 1.22
CA SER A 16 -38.90 35.78 2.37
C SER A 16 -38.78 34.43 3.11
N ALA A 17 -38.49 34.52 4.39
CA ALA A 17 -38.61 33.48 5.37
C ALA A 17 -40.04 33.38 5.85
N CYS A 18 -40.57 32.16 6.04
CA CYS A 18 -41.69 31.91 6.93
C CYS A 18 -41.49 30.58 7.66
N ALA A 19 -41.44 30.69 8.97
CA ALA A 19 -41.57 29.61 9.93
C ALA A 19 -43.03 29.44 10.33
N SER A 20 -43.47 28.19 10.49
CA SER A 20 -44.58 27.74 11.36
C SER A 20 -44.48 26.18 11.31
N GLY A 21 -44.43 25.40 12.33
CA GLY A 21 -45.02 25.48 13.67
C GLY A 21 -46.18 24.50 13.82
N VAL A 22 -46.01 23.49 14.74
CA VAL A 22 -47.06 22.73 15.48
C VAL A 22 -47.74 21.61 14.69
N SER A 23 -47.96 20.38 15.15
CA SER A 23 -48.27 19.79 16.45
C SER A 23 -48.20 18.26 16.45
N SER A 24 -47.84 17.76 17.61
CA SER A 24 -48.02 16.45 18.21
C SER A 24 -49.31 15.66 17.82
N ASN A 25 -49.16 14.31 17.72
CA ASN A 25 -50.05 13.40 18.42
C ASN A 25 -49.38 12.07 18.77
N ALA A 26 -49.76 11.59 19.94
CA ALA A 26 -49.11 10.55 20.73
C ALA A 26 -49.77 9.16 20.57
N ASN A 27 -48.92 8.13 20.69
CA ASN A 27 -49.11 6.82 21.39
C ASN A 27 -50.05 5.74 20.79
N PRO A 28 -49.84 4.42 21.08
CA PRO A 28 -49.25 3.86 22.33
C PRO A 28 -48.19 2.74 22.19
N ALA A 29 -47.54 2.50 23.31
CA ALA A 29 -46.57 1.51 23.70
C ALA A 29 -46.96 0.01 23.57
N THR A 30 -46.06 -0.94 23.51
CA THR A 30 -45.12 -1.64 24.44
C THR A 30 -44.64 -2.98 23.84
N PRO A 31 -43.79 -3.83 24.35
CA PRO A 31 -42.79 -3.65 25.41
C PRO A 31 -41.33 -4.11 25.11
N SER A 32 -40.41 -3.46 25.79
CA SER A 32 -39.26 -3.94 26.56
C SER A 32 -38.54 -5.24 26.15
N GLY A 33 -37.33 -5.06 25.61
CA GLY A 33 -36.22 -6.00 25.76
C GLY A 33 -35.03 -5.23 26.32
N ALA A 34 -34.62 -5.59 27.56
CA ALA A 34 -33.56 -4.92 28.29
C ALA A 34 -32.22 -5.08 27.57
N MET A 35 -31.69 -4.00 27.01
CA MET A 35 -30.27 -3.90 26.65
C MET A 35 -29.48 -3.55 27.91
N VAL A 36 -28.55 -4.43 28.26
CA VAL A 36 -27.55 -4.20 29.30
C VAL A 36 -26.67 -3.04 28.85
N ALA A 37 -26.71 -1.93 29.56
CA ALA A 37 -25.87 -0.77 29.33
C ALA A 37 -24.42 -1.11 29.69
N SER A 38 -23.51 -0.90 28.76
CA SER A 38 -22.08 -0.89 29.03
C SER A 38 -21.74 0.28 29.95
N PRO A 39 -20.79 0.11 30.91
CA PRO A 39 -20.42 1.18 31.81
C PRO A 39 -19.81 2.36 31.10
N PRO A 40 -20.01 3.61 31.59
CA PRO A 40 -19.40 4.79 30.96
C PRO A 40 -17.88 4.74 31.08
N VAL A 41 -17.20 4.99 29.98
CA VAL A 41 -15.77 5.24 29.93
C VAL A 41 -15.49 6.49 30.75
N ALA A 42 -14.66 6.39 31.77
CA ALA A 42 -14.26 7.52 32.59
C ALA A 42 -13.57 8.59 31.72
N ASP A 43 -14.07 9.80 31.84
CA ASP A 43 -13.48 11.02 31.27
C ASP A 43 -12.08 11.21 31.90
N THR A 44 -11.04 10.78 31.20
CA THR A 44 -9.66 11.05 31.62
C THR A 44 -9.29 12.46 31.16
N ALA A 45 -8.92 13.28 32.12
CA ALA A 45 -8.49 14.66 31.99
C ALA A 45 -7.60 14.88 30.76
N ALA A 46 -7.86 15.96 30.03
CA ALA A 46 -7.09 16.38 28.87
C ALA A 46 -5.60 16.44 29.19
N ALA A 47 -4.82 15.62 28.51
CA ALA A 47 -3.37 15.69 28.55
C ALA A 47 -2.90 17.07 28.02
N PRO A 48 -1.82 17.64 28.60
CA PRO A 48 -1.29 18.93 28.14
C PRO A 48 -0.92 18.87 26.65
N PRO A 49 -1.01 19.98 25.91
CA PRO A 49 -0.71 20.01 24.49
C PRO A 49 0.74 19.58 24.27
N VAL A 50 0.90 18.45 23.60
CA VAL A 50 2.20 17.96 23.13
C VAL A 50 2.72 18.98 22.10
N PRO A 51 3.98 19.46 22.20
CA PRO A 51 4.52 20.36 21.20
C PRO A 51 4.44 19.72 19.83
N THR A 52 4.00 20.48 18.82
CA THR A 52 3.90 20.10 17.42
C THR A 52 5.32 19.82 16.87
N ARG A 53 5.88 18.67 17.18
CA ARG A 53 7.02 18.12 16.46
C ARG A 53 6.50 17.61 15.13
N ASP A 54 7.27 17.89 14.08
CA ASP A 54 7.06 17.33 12.74
C ASP A 54 7.22 15.80 12.83
N VAL A 55 6.12 15.09 13.03
CA VAL A 55 6.12 13.69 13.43
C VAL A 55 6.24 12.84 12.19
N THR A 56 7.46 12.61 11.74
CA THR A 56 7.76 11.88 10.49
C THR A 56 8.11 10.40 10.69
N THR A 57 8.24 9.93 11.94
CA THR A 57 8.61 8.54 12.28
C THR A 57 7.78 8.00 13.44
N ALA A 58 7.79 6.67 13.63
CA ALA A 58 7.10 6.04 14.76
C ALA A 58 7.63 6.50 16.13
N ALA A 59 8.95 6.58 16.28
CA ALA A 59 9.56 7.07 17.53
C ALA A 59 9.17 8.52 17.83
N GLY A 60 9.08 9.38 16.81
CA GLY A 60 8.62 10.76 16.97
C GLY A 60 7.12 10.85 17.26
N LEU A 61 6.28 9.99 16.69
CA LEU A 61 4.83 9.93 16.96
C LEU A 61 4.53 9.48 18.38
N GLY A 62 5.41 8.69 18.95
CA GLY A 62 5.25 8.08 20.25
C GLY A 62 4.63 6.67 20.14
N VAL A 63 5.08 5.84 21.06
CA VAL A 63 4.65 4.46 21.16
C VAL A 63 4.26 4.14 22.61
N VAL A 64 3.34 3.22 22.78
CA VAL A 64 2.91 2.70 24.08
C VAL A 64 2.85 1.18 24.03
N ARG A 65 2.99 0.52 25.21
CA ARG A 65 2.84 -0.94 25.29
C ARG A 65 1.42 -1.35 24.90
N GLY A 66 1.30 -2.35 24.06
CA GLY A 66 0.03 -2.97 23.66
C GLY A 66 -0.39 -4.14 24.59
N PRO A 67 -1.45 -4.87 24.21
CA PRO A 67 -1.93 -6.05 24.95
C PRO A 67 -0.93 -7.20 24.88
N GLN A 68 -1.03 -8.17 25.78
CA GLN A 68 -0.22 -9.39 25.71
C GLN A 68 -0.56 -10.20 24.46
N ILE A 69 0.47 -10.76 23.81
CA ILE A 69 0.30 -11.51 22.55
C ILE A 69 -0.66 -12.71 22.73
N THR A 70 -0.60 -13.38 23.87
CA THR A 70 -1.47 -14.51 24.20
C THR A 70 -2.95 -14.16 24.34
N THR A 71 -3.28 -12.88 24.49
CA THR A 71 -4.68 -12.41 24.55
C THR A 71 -5.23 -12.03 23.19
N LEU A 72 -4.38 -11.96 22.16
CA LEU A 72 -4.77 -11.61 20.79
C LEU A 72 -5.45 -12.82 20.13
N GLN A 73 -6.54 -12.56 19.43
CA GLN A 73 -7.18 -13.60 18.62
C GLN A 73 -6.39 -13.80 17.33
N VAL A 74 -5.79 -14.95 17.16
CA VAL A 74 -4.98 -15.31 16.00
C VAL A 74 -5.33 -16.72 15.52
N ASP A 75 -5.60 -16.86 14.25
CA ASP A 75 -5.71 -18.15 13.60
C ASP A 75 -4.33 -18.85 13.57
N ALA A 76 -4.26 -20.10 14.02
CA ALA A 76 -3.00 -20.84 14.15
C ALA A 76 -2.29 -21.02 12.80
N ARG A 77 -3.02 -21.22 11.69
CA ARG A 77 -2.46 -21.34 10.34
C ARG A 77 -1.81 -20.02 9.91
N LYS A 78 -2.49 -18.89 10.14
CA LYS A 78 -1.94 -17.56 9.81
C LYS A 78 -0.72 -17.24 10.67
N ALA A 79 -0.74 -17.60 11.96
CA ALA A 79 0.41 -17.44 12.83
C ALA A 79 1.63 -18.25 12.33
N ALA A 80 1.43 -19.48 11.88
CA ALA A 80 2.49 -20.31 11.33
C ALA A 80 3.06 -19.71 10.04
N LEU A 81 2.23 -19.26 9.10
CA LEU A 81 2.67 -18.57 7.88
C LEU A 81 3.47 -17.29 8.20
N ALA A 82 3.03 -16.54 9.21
CA ALA A 82 3.75 -15.35 9.66
C ALA A 82 5.12 -15.72 10.28
N MET A 83 5.19 -16.78 11.10
CA MET A 83 6.47 -17.24 11.66
C MET A 83 7.45 -17.69 10.58
N ASP A 84 7.00 -18.40 9.53
CA ASP A 84 7.85 -18.80 8.41
C ASP A 84 8.33 -17.58 7.60
N SER A 85 7.46 -16.60 7.40
CA SER A 85 7.83 -15.33 6.75
C SER A 85 8.80 -14.51 7.62
N PHE A 86 8.63 -14.54 8.95
CA PHE A 86 9.59 -13.92 9.89
C PHE A 86 10.95 -14.62 9.81
N ARG A 87 10.99 -15.95 9.85
CA ARG A 87 12.21 -16.76 9.69
C ARG A 87 12.96 -16.38 8.41
N THR A 88 12.24 -16.25 7.29
CA THR A 88 12.80 -15.82 6.01
C THR A 88 13.35 -14.39 6.05
N SER A 89 12.72 -13.49 6.84
CA SER A 89 13.12 -12.08 6.97
C SER A 89 14.35 -11.87 7.85
N CYS A 90 14.65 -12.81 8.75
CA CYS A 90 15.69 -12.67 9.78
C CYS A 90 17.08 -12.28 9.26
N PRO A 91 17.63 -12.85 8.15
CA PRO A 91 18.93 -12.42 7.64
C PRO A 91 18.96 -10.94 7.22
N GLY A 92 17.81 -10.39 6.86
CA GLY A 92 17.64 -8.95 6.55
C GLY A 92 17.51 -8.11 7.83
N LEU A 93 16.69 -8.53 8.78
CA LEU A 93 16.44 -7.82 10.04
C LEU A 93 17.72 -7.51 10.82
N VAL A 94 18.59 -8.49 10.99
CA VAL A 94 19.84 -8.34 11.76
C VAL A 94 20.92 -7.50 11.06
N ARG A 95 20.65 -6.97 9.86
CA ARG A 95 21.61 -6.17 9.08
C ARG A 95 21.07 -4.82 8.62
N ARG A 96 19.73 -4.62 8.60
CA ARG A 96 19.11 -3.39 8.08
C ARG A 96 19.10 -2.30 9.14
N THR A 97 19.26 -1.06 8.70
CA THR A 97 18.94 0.11 9.52
C THR A 97 17.42 0.29 9.54
N ASP A 98 16.87 0.47 10.74
CA ASP A 98 15.45 0.78 10.93
C ASP A 98 15.21 2.29 10.85
N ASN A 99 14.38 2.71 9.92
CA ASN A 99 14.01 4.10 9.71
C ASN A 99 12.85 4.57 10.61
N SER A 100 12.21 3.66 11.33
CA SER A 100 11.12 3.99 12.27
C SER A 100 11.64 4.55 13.60
N GLY A 101 12.91 4.26 13.91
CA GLY A 101 13.57 4.62 15.17
C GLY A 101 13.17 3.72 16.36
N LEU A 102 12.45 2.63 16.11
CA LEU A 102 11.97 1.73 17.18
C LEU A 102 12.97 0.63 17.53
N THR A 103 13.74 0.15 16.55
CA THR A 103 14.62 -1.02 16.72
C THR A 103 16.05 -0.77 16.28
N GLN A 104 16.94 -1.60 16.78
CA GLN A 104 18.33 -1.75 16.32
C GLN A 104 18.53 -3.18 15.80
N ASN A 105 19.53 -3.40 14.96
CA ASN A 105 19.85 -4.73 14.42
C ASN A 105 20.02 -5.79 15.52
N SER A 106 20.73 -5.41 16.61
CA SER A 106 21.00 -6.28 17.75
C SER A 106 19.74 -6.73 18.49
N ASP A 107 18.68 -5.95 18.48
CA ASP A 107 17.42 -6.29 19.15
C ASP A 107 16.80 -7.58 18.57
N TRP A 108 17.00 -7.83 17.28
CA TRP A 108 16.40 -8.95 16.54
C TRP A 108 17.18 -10.27 16.66
N VAL A 109 18.45 -10.24 17.11
CA VAL A 109 19.35 -11.40 17.05
C VAL A 109 18.78 -12.60 17.82
N ALA A 110 18.33 -12.39 19.06
CA ALA A 110 17.81 -13.49 19.89
C ALA A 110 16.58 -14.16 19.27
N ALA A 111 15.59 -13.37 18.80
CA ALA A 111 14.40 -13.91 18.17
C ALA A 111 14.73 -14.59 16.83
N CYS A 112 15.64 -14.03 16.06
CA CYS A 112 16.08 -14.59 14.78
C CYS A 112 16.91 -15.88 14.94
N ASP A 113 17.65 -16.04 16.02
CA ASP A 113 18.34 -17.30 16.31
C ASP A 113 17.37 -18.37 16.81
N ALA A 114 16.45 -17.99 17.70
CA ALA A 114 15.45 -18.92 18.23
C ALA A 114 14.51 -19.47 17.12
N VAL A 115 14.04 -18.63 16.19
CA VAL A 115 13.10 -19.07 15.14
C VAL A 115 13.67 -20.13 14.20
N LYS A 116 14.99 -20.27 14.10
CA LYS A 116 15.65 -21.26 13.23
C LYS A 116 15.32 -22.70 13.63
N THR A 117 15.21 -22.95 14.93
CA THR A 117 15.01 -24.28 15.51
C THR A 117 13.68 -24.41 16.25
N TRP A 118 12.84 -23.36 16.24
CA TRP A 118 11.57 -23.39 16.93
C TRP A 118 10.60 -24.38 16.28
N THR A 119 10.06 -25.30 17.08
CA THR A 119 9.16 -26.38 16.65
C THR A 119 7.77 -26.30 17.25
N ASP A 120 7.62 -25.49 18.32
CA ASP A 120 6.33 -25.28 18.96
C ASP A 120 5.42 -24.31 18.17
N ASP A 121 4.26 -23.99 18.72
CA ASP A 121 3.33 -23.11 18.03
C ASP A 121 3.87 -21.67 17.85
N ALA A 122 3.43 -21.01 16.79
CA ALA A 122 3.92 -19.68 16.43
C ALA A 122 3.52 -18.60 17.43
N ILE A 123 2.38 -18.75 18.12
CA ILE A 123 1.91 -17.74 19.09
C ILE A 123 2.82 -17.75 20.31
N SER A 124 3.19 -18.94 20.79
CA SER A 124 4.18 -19.11 21.88
C SER A 124 5.52 -18.51 21.49
N PHE A 125 5.98 -18.71 20.24
CA PHE A 125 7.21 -18.08 19.75
C PHE A 125 7.17 -16.57 19.91
N PHE A 126 6.14 -15.94 19.36
CA PHE A 126 6.04 -14.48 19.42
C PHE A 126 5.89 -13.99 20.86
N ALA A 127 5.12 -14.67 21.71
CA ALA A 127 4.94 -14.29 23.10
C ALA A 127 6.21 -14.42 23.94
N GLU A 128 7.04 -15.41 23.65
CA GLU A 128 8.32 -15.59 24.36
C GLU A 128 9.36 -14.53 23.99
N HIS A 129 9.43 -14.15 22.72
CA HIS A 129 10.52 -13.30 22.23
C HIS A 129 10.14 -11.84 22.03
N MET A 130 8.85 -11.50 22.00
CA MET A 130 8.36 -10.17 21.63
C MET A 130 7.30 -9.65 22.59
N ASP A 131 7.13 -8.33 22.59
CA ASP A 131 5.99 -7.63 23.19
C ASP A 131 5.29 -6.81 22.11
N THR A 132 3.99 -6.52 22.33
CA THR A 132 3.24 -5.65 21.42
C THR A 132 3.45 -4.19 21.74
N VAL A 133 3.50 -3.37 20.69
CA VAL A 133 3.63 -1.91 20.75
C VAL A 133 2.59 -1.28 19.85
N GLN A 134 1.90 -0.26 20.37
CA GLN A 134 0.99 0.56 19.62
C GLN A 134 1.71 1.82 19.14
N VAL A 135 1.66 2.12 17.84
CA VAL A 135 2.20 3.35 17.26
C VAL A 135 1.08 4.40 17.17
N GLY A 136 1.30 5.55 17.80
CA GLY A 136 0.32 6.62 17.85
C GLY A 136 -1.04 6.15 18.40
N THR A 137 -2.13 6.39 17.69
CA THR A 137 -3.48 5.99 18.09
C THR A 137 -3.78 4.50 17.90
N GLY A 138 -2.90 3.74 17.25
CA GLY A 138 -3.15 2.35 16.86
C GLY A 138 -4.18 2.16 15.74
N ARG A 139 -4.89 3.19 15.32
CA ARG A 139 -5.89 3.12 14.24
C ARG A 139 -5.22 2.78 12.92
N ALA A 140 -5.68 1.71 12.29
CA ALA A 140 -5.11 1.19 11.06
C ALA A 140 -6.08 1.28 9.89
N PHE A 141 -5.51 1.39 8.68
CA PHE A 141 -6.21 1.26 7.42
C PHE A 141 -5.46 0.29 6.52
N ALA A 142 -6.14 -0.80 6.13
CA ALA A 142 -5.59 -1.84 5.27
C ALA A 142 -6.26 -1.83 3.90
N THR A 143 -5.42 -1.93 2.86
CA THR A 143 -5.81 -2.31 1.50
C THR A 143 -5.18 -3.66 1.17
N GLY A 144 -5.35 -4.14 -0.07
CA GLY A 144 -4.79 -5.42 -0.50
C GLY A 144 -4.11 -5.32 -1.85
N TYR A 145 -3.08 -6.15 -2.03
CA TYR A 145 -2.43 -6.38 -3.31
C TYR A 145 -2.24 -7.87 -3.56
N PHE A 146 -1.99 -8.23 -4.81
CA PHE A 146 -1.85 -9.62 -5.24
C PHE A 146 -0.87 -9.70 -6.42
N GLU A 147 -0.44 -10.90 -6.80
CA GLU A 147 0.35 -11.14 -8.01
C GLU A 147 -0.61 -11.42 -9.17
N PRO A 148 -0.85 -10.48 -10.09
CA PRO A 148 -1.72 -10.72 -11.25
C PRO A 148 -1.09 -11.70 -12.23
N GLU A 149 -1.94 -12.49 -12.90
CA GLU A 149 -1.58 -13.27 -14.06
C GLU A 149 -2.35 -12.73 -15.26
N ILE A 150 -1.63 -12.27 -16.28
CA ILE A 150 -2.19 -11.68 -17.49
C ILE A 150 -1.64 -12.38 -18.72
N ALA A 151 -2.35 -12.32 -19.85
CA ALA A 151 -1.85 -12.83 -21.11
C ALA A 151 -0.67 -12.00 -21.62
N GLY A 152 0.38 -12.66 -22.12
CA GLY A 152 1.56 -12.01 -22.65
C GLY A 152 2.34 -12.87 -23.63
N CYS A 153 3.39 -12.30 -24.21
CA CYS A 153 4.26 -12.98 -25.17
C CYS A 153 5.70 -12.45 -25.06
N ARG A 154 6.68 -13.25 -25.51
CA ARG A 154 8.10 -12.86 -25.49
C ARG A 154 8.48 -11.93 -26.65
N THR A 155 7.79 -12.06 -27.78
CA THR A 155 8.00 -11.25 -28.99
C THR A 155 6.68 -10.61 -29.39
N PRO A 156 6.71 -9.38 -29.98
CA PRO A 156 5.48 -8.70 -30.36
C PRO A 156 4.73 -9.46 -31.45
N GLN A 157 3.43 -9.56 -31.30
CA GLN A 157 2.53 -10.17 -32.27
C GLN A 157 1.14 -9.53 -32.17
N ALA A 158 0.27 -9.78 -33.16
CA ALA A 158 -1.08 -9.24 -33.17
C ALA A 158 -1.82 -9.57 -31.88
N GLY A 159 -2.34 -8.56 -31.19
CA GLY A 159 -3.01 -8.71 -29.89
C GLY A 159 -2.07 -8.97 -28.71
N CYS A 160 -0.77 -8.82 -28.87
CA CYS A 160 0.24 -8.91 -27.80
C CYS A 160 1.41 -7.97 -28.13
N ASP A 161 1.19 -6.68 -27.96
CA ASP A 161 2.08 -5.60 -28.42
C ASP A 161 2.32 -4.49 -27.37
N VAL A 162 1.75 -4.62 -26.20
CA VAL A 162 1.97 -3.69 -25.10
C VAL A 162 3.33 -3.96 -24.45
N SER A 163 4.32 -3.10 -24.73
CA SER A 163 5.71 -3.32 -24.31
C SER A 163 5.91 -3.36 -22.81
N VAL A 164 6.57 -4.40 -22.31
CA VAL A 164 7.06 -4.56 -20.95
C VAL A 164 8.54 -4.20 -20.93
N TYR A 165 8.89 -3.03 -20.40
CA TYR A 165 10.26 -2.53 -20.44
C TYR A 165 11.06 -2.90 -19.19
N LYS A 166 12.35 -3.26 -19.39
CA LYS A 166 13.38 -3.24 -18.35
C LYS A 166 13.81 -1.81 -18.05
N ARG A 167 14.50 -1.63 -16.92
CA ARG A 167 15.09 -0.34 -16.55
C ARG A 167 15.98 0.21 -17.66
N PRO A 168 15.71 1.44 -18.14
CA PRO A 168 16.58 2.10 -19.10
C PRO A 168 17.94 2.46 -18.48
N PRO A 169 19.06 2.31 -19.21
CA PRO A 169 20.38 2.59 -18.68
C PRO A 169 20.65 4.08 -18.41
N ASP A 170 19.87 4.97 -19.01
CA ASP A 170 19.92 6.42 -18.81
C ASP A 170 19.00 6.90 -17.65
N LEU A 171 18.35 5.99 -16.95
CA LEU A 171 17.58 6.31 -15.74
C LEU A 171 18.53 6.34 -14.53
N ILE A 172 18.81 7.53 -14.04
CA ILE A 172 19.81 7.81 -13.01
C ILE A 172 19.12 8.07 -11.68
N ASP A 173 19.57 7.40 -10.62
CA ASP A 173 19.24 7.72 -9.23
C ASP A 173 20.27 8.71 -8.68
N VAL A 174 19.81 9.82 -8.10
CA VAL A 174 20.65 10.82 -7.46
C VAL A 174 20.32 10.84 -5.96
N ASP A 175 21.30 10.49 -5.13
CA ASP A 175 21.24 10.68 -3.69
C ASP A 175 21.56 12.16 -3.38
N LEU A 176 20.56 12.89 -2.92
CA LEU A 176 20.70 14.30 -2.61
C LEU A 176 21.54 14.55 -1.36
N GLY A 177 21.70 13.55 -0.48
CA GLY A 177 22.58 13.64 0.69
C GLY A 177 24.07 13.81 0.34
N GLN A 178 24.46 13.45 -0.89
CA GLN A 178 25.82 13.70 -1.39
C GLN A 178 26.09 15.18 -1.74
N PHE A 179 25.04 16.00 -1.83
CA PHE A 179 25.12 17.41 -2.20
C PHE A 179 24.91 18.36 -0.99
N SER A 180 24.13 17.91 0.00
CA SER A 180 23.85 18.66 1.22
C SER A 180 23.44 17.72 2.35
N ASP A 181 23.98 17.96 3.55
CA ASP A 181 23.62 17.22 4.76
C ASP A 181 22.12 17.34 5.10
N GLU A 182 21.48 18.48 4.79
CA GLU A 182 20.04 18.71 4.99
C GLU A 182 19.17 17.81 4.10
N LEU A 183 19.73 17.27 3.03
CA LEU A 183 19.05 16.41 2.07
C LEU A 183 19.33 14.92 2.29
N LYS A 184 20.05 14.55 3.36
CA LYS A 184 20.33 13.14 3.68
C LYS A 184 19.05 12.29 3.71
N GLY A 185 19.13 11.11 3.09
CA GLY A 185 18.01 10.19 2.97
C GLY A 185 16.95 10.59 1.92
N ARG A 186 17.19 11.65 1.15
CA ARG A 186 16.36 12.05 0.01
C ARG A 186 17.03 11.71 -1.31
N SER A 187 16.27 11.14 -2.22
CA SER A 187 16.74 10.82 -3.57
C SER A 187 15.75 11.31 -4.63
N ILE A 188 16.27 11.62 -5.80
CA ILE A 188 15.48 11.91 -7.00
C ILE A 188 15.92 10.98 -8.13
N ARG A 189 15.07 10.85 -9.14
CA ARG A 189 15.31 10.00 -10.29
C ARG A 189 15.00 10.75 -11.57
N GLY A 190 15.87 10.61 -12.58
CA GLY A 190 15.74 11.34 -13.83
C GLY A 190 16.76 10.88 -14.87
N LYS A 191 17.02 11.73 -15.85
CA LYS A 191 18.02 11.52 -16.92
C LYS A 191 18.81 12.79 -17.19
N VAL A 192 19.98 12.64 -17.80
CA VAL A 192 20.74 13.79 -18.33
C VAL A 192 20.22 14.16 -19.71
N SER A 193 19.95 15.46 -19.92
CA SER A 193 19.59 16.04 -21.20
C SER A 193 20.48 17.26 -21.48
N GLY A 194 21.42 17.13 -22.40
CA GLY A 194 22.48 18.11 -22.59
C GLY A 194 23.30 18.28 -21.28
N THR A 195 23.32 19.47 -20.74
CA THR A 195 24.03 19.80 -19.48
C THR A 195 23.13 19.78 -18.25
N LYS A 196 21.86 19.32 -18.36
CA LYS A 196 20.88 19.39 -17.30
C LYS A 196 20.46 18.00 -16.84
N PHE A 197 20.25 17.82 -15.56
CA PHE A 197 19.49 16.69 -15.01
C PHE A 197 18.01 17.05 -15.02
N VAL A 198 17.22 16.22 -15.70
CA VAL A 198 15.77 16.45 -15.91
C VAL A 198 14.95 15.25 -15.45
N GLN A 199 13.68 15.47 -15.24
CA GLN A 199 12.75 14.37 -14.96
C GLN A 199 12.76 13.36 -16.11
N TYR A 200 12.64 12.05 -15.78
CA TYR A 200 12.49 11.01 -16.77
C TYR A 200 11.13 11.12 -17.50
N ASP A 201 11.01 10.45 -18.63
CA ASP A 201 9.77 10.39 -19.41
C ASP A 201 8.63 9.86 -18.53
N ASP A 202 7.46 10.47 -18.64
CA ASP A 202 6.28 10.01 -17.91
C ASP A 202 5.57 8.88 -18.68
N ARG A 203 4.52 8.31 -18.06
CA ARG A 203 3.74 7.23 -18.65
C ARG A 203 3.28 7.54 -20.06
N ALA A 204 2.69 8.72 -20.28
CA ALA A 204 2.17 9.10 -21.59
C ALA A 204 3.27 9.14 -22.65
N MET A 205 4.44 9.69 -22.32
CA MET A 205 5.60 9.73 -23.21
C MET A 205 6.11 8.31 -23.52
N ILE A 206 6.23 7.46 -22.52
CA ILE A 206 6.68 6.06 -22.67
C ILE A 206 5.71 5.27 -23.55
N GLU A 207 4.41 5.32 -23.25
CA GLU A 207 3.36 4.64 -24.02
C GLU A 207 3.21 5.18 -25.46
N ASN A 208 3.61 6.44 -25.67
CA ASN A 208 3.68 7.05 -27.02
C ASN A 208 5.02 6.82 -27.72
N GLY A 209 5.87 5.92 -27.20
CA GLY A 209 7.05 5.42 -27.91
C GLY A 209 8.39 6.07 -27.53
N ALA A 210 8.50 6.82 -26.44
CA ALA A 210 9.78 7.42 -26.02
C ALA A 210 10.91 6.39 -25.81
N LEU A 211 10.57 5.12 -25.58
CA LEU A 211 11.52 4.01 -25.41
C LEU A 211 11.55 3.05 -26.60
N ALA A 212 10.72 3.24 -27.63
CA ALA A 212 10.66 2.34 -28.77
C ALA A 212 12.00 2.25 -29.52
N GLY A 213 12.35 1.05 -29.97
CA GLY A 213 13.58 0.80 -30.74
C GLY A 213 14.87 0.84 -29.92
N ARG A 214 14.78 0.95 -28.58
CA ARG A 214 15.97 0.99 -27.70
C ARG A 214 16.40 -0.41 -27.20
N GLY A 215 15.71 -1.48 -27.59
CA GLY A 215 16.01 -2.85 -27.13
C GLY A 215 15.78 -3.04 -25.64
N LEU A 216 14.79 -2.36 -25.07
CA LEU A 216 14.47 -2.40 -23.65
C LEU A 216 13.31 -3.33 -23.33
N GLU A 217 12.61 -3.83 -24.35
CA GLU A 217 11.50 -4.74 -24.23
C GLU A 217 11.98 -6.12 -23.74
N ILE A 218 11.39 -6.64 -22.64
CA ILE A 218 11.67 -7.99 -22.14
C ILE A 218 10.53 -8.96 -22.43
N ALA A 219 9.34 -8.43 -22.67
CA ALA A 219 8.13 -9.14 -23.06
C ALA A 219 7.08 -8.14 -23.56
N TYR A 220 5.91 -8.65 -23.91
CA TYR A 220 4.74 -7.86 -24.27
C TYR A 220 3.50 -8.39 -23.56
N ALA A 221 2.59 -7.50 -23.16
CA ALA A 221 1.29 -7.87 -22.64
C ALA A 221 0.22 -7.77 -23.74
N SER A 222 -0.86 -8.53 -23.57
CA SER A 222 -1.96 -8.54 -24.54
C SER A 222 -3.02 -7.47 -24.28
N ASP A 223 -3.09 -6.95 -23.06
CA ASP A 223 -4.09 -5.96 -22.66
C ASP A 223 -3.45 -4.82 -21.85
N VAL A 224 -3.71 -3.59 -22.29
CA VAL A 224 -3.11 -2.39 -21.69
C VAL A 224 -3.67 -2.10 -20.29
N VAL A 225 -4.93 -2.42 -20.03
CA VAL A 225 -5.58 -2.21 -18.72
C VAL A 225 -5.07 -3.22 -17.71
N GLU A 226 -5.02 -4.50 -18.08
CA GLU A 226 -4.43 -5.56 -17.23
C GLU A 226 -2.96 -5.24 -16.92
N PHE A 227 -2.18 -4.79 -17.91
CA PHE A 227 -0.78 -4.41 -17.71
C PHE A 227 -0.63 -3.17 -16.83
N PHE A 228 -1.51 -2.17 -16.98
CA PHE A 228 -1.52 -1.01 -16.09
C PHE A 228 -1.73 -1.42 -14.63
N PHE A 229 -2.67 -2.33 -14.35
CA PHE A 229 -2.87 -2.83 -13.00
C PHE A 229 -1.71 -3.70 -12.52
N LEU A 230 -1.09 -4.49 -13.38
CA LEU A 230 0.12 -5.24 -13.04
C LEU A 230 1.27 -4.30 -12.63
N GLN A 231 1.42 -3.16 -13.30
CA GLN A 231 2.40 -2.14 -12.89
C GLN A 231 2.09 -1.56 -11.51
N ILE A 232 0.81 -1.36 -11.17
CA ILE A 232 0.40 -0.90 -9.83
C ILE A 232 0.76 -1.95 -8.77
N GLN A 233 0.59 -3.24 -9.06
CA GLN A 233 0.94 -4.34 -8.16
C GLN A 233 2.47 -4.51 -8.01
N GLY A 234 3.26 -4.07 -8.99
CA GLY A 234 4.72 -4.10 -8.97
C GLY A 234 5.35 -5.45 -9.33
N SER A 235 4.57 -6.51 -9.45
CA SER A 235 4.98 -7.82 -9.96
C SER A 235 3.81 -8.53 -10.61
N GLY A 236 4.10 -9.55 -11.42
CA GLY A 236 3.06 -10.33 -12.06
C GLY A 236 3.59 -11.49 -12.89
N ARG A 237 2.67 -12.22 -13.47
CA ARG A 237 2.89 -13.42 -14.27
C ARG A 237 2.33 -13.17 -15.67
N LEU A 238 3.17 -13.35 -16.68
CA LEU A 238 2.76 -13.35 -18.08
C LEU A 238 2.53 -14.79 -18.52
N LYS A 239 1.29 -15.14 -18.79
CA LYS A 239 0.93 -16.44 -19.38
C LYS A 239 1.21 -16.40 -20.87
N LEU A 240 2.20 -17.19 -21.31
CA LEU A 240 2.67 -17.20 -22.67
C LEU A 240 1.80 -18.13 -23.56
N PRO A 241 1.79 -17.95 -24.89
CA PRO A 241 0.99 -18.76 -25.81
C PRO A 241 1.32 -20.25 -25.77
N ASP A 242 2.55 -20.61 -25.40
CA ASP A 242 3.01 -22.00 -25.23
C ASP A 242 2.57 -22.65 -23.89
N GLY A 243 1.82 -21.92 -23.06
CA GLY A 243 1.39 -22.35 -21.74
C GLY A 243 2.40 -22.11 -20.62
N ASN A 244 3.62 -21.71 -20.94
CA ASN A 244 4.61 -21.33 -19.95
C ASN A 244 4.24 -20.02 -19.25
N VAL A 245 4.82 -19.80 -18.08
CA VAL A 245 4.65 -18.57 -17.30
C VAL A 245 5.98 -17.85 -17.15
N MET A 246 6.05 -16.62 -17.65
CA MET A 246 7.16 -15.70 -17.37
C MET A 246 6.79 -14.83 -16.20
N ARG A 247 7.60 -14.84 -15.14
CA ARG A 247 7.38 -13.98 -13.96
C ARG A 247 8.21 -12.72 -14.11
N ILE A 248 7.56 -11.59 -13.85
CA ILE A 248 8.19 -10.27 -13.86
C ILE A 248 8.00 -9.60 -12.51
N GLY A 249 9.02 -8.89 -12.06
CA GLY A 249 8.98 -8.15 -10.81
C GLY A 249 9.59 -6.77 -10.96
N TYR A 250 9.26 -5.92 -10.00
CA TYR A 250 9.76 -4.55 -9.92
C TYR A 250 11.28 -4.50 -10.05
N ASP A 251 11.77 -3.66 -10.94
CA ASP A 251 13.17 -3.28 -11.03
C ASP A 251 13.34 -1.82 -10.59
N SER A 252 12.61 -0.90 -11.22
CA SER A 252 12.64 0.52 -10.88
C SER A 252 11.37 1.21 -11.36
N GLN A 253 11.21 2.48 -10.99
CA GLN A 253 10.16 3.35 -11.52
C GLN A 253 10.79 4.62 -12.10
N ASN A 254 10.06 5.36 -12.94
CA ASN A 254 10.56 6.50 -13.70
C ASN A 254 10.81 7.80 -12.89
N GLY A 255 10.67 7.81 -11.58
CA GLY A 255 10.84 9.01 -10.73
C GLY A 255 9.65 9.96 -10.73
N ARG A 256 8.55 9.63 -11.41
CA ARG A 256 7.33 10.47 -11.45
C ARG A 256 6.36 10.12 -10.31
N GLY A 257 5.56 11.10 -9.94
CA GLY A 257 4.54 10.92 -8.90
C GLY A 257 3.45 9.93 -9.32
N TYR A 258 2.98 9.16 -8.34
CA TYR A 258 1.85 8.25 -8.48
C TYR A 258 0.52 8.99 -8.32
N THR A 259 -0.41 8.75 -9.24
CA THR A 259 -1.81 9.21 -9.15
C THR A 259 -2.74 8.01 -9.14
N GLY A 260 -3.54 7.87 -8.07
CA GLY A 260 -4.57 6.83 -7.97
C GLY A 260 -5.77 7.15 -8.84
N ILE A 261 -5.89 6.50 -10.00
CA ILE A 261 -6.94 6.81 -10.99
C ILE A 261 -8.36 6.51 -10.47
N GLY A 262 -8.55 5.54 -9.58
CA GLY A 262 -9.86 5.25 -9.01
C GLY A 262 -10.45 6.43 -8.22
N ARG A 263 -9.61 7.12 -7.44
CA ARG A 263 -10.02 8.37 -6.78
C ARG A 263 -10.34 9.47 -7.79
N LEU A 264 -9.45 9.66 -8.75
CA LEU A 264 -9.62 10.65 -9.82
C LEU A 264 -10.94 10.46 -10.58
N MET A 265 -11.24 9.22 -10.98
CA MET A 265 -12.48 8.87 -11.70
C MET A 265 -13.73 9.12 -10.86
N ARG A 266 -13.69 8.76 -9.57
CA ARG A 266 -14.80 9.03 -8.65
C ARG A 266 -14.99 10.53 -8.43
N ASP A 267 -13.92 11.29 -8.20
CA ASP A 267 -13.97 12.73 -7.99
C ASP A 267 -14.50 13.48 -9.23
N ARG A 268 -14.37 12.90 -10.44
CA ARG A 268 -14.96 13.38 -11.71
C ARG A 268 -16.35 12.84 -11.98
N GLY A 269 -16.89 11.97 -11.14
CA GLY A 269 -18.22 11.37 -11.35
C GLY A 269 -18.30 10.35 -12.49
N LEU A 270 -17.15 9.82 -12.95
CA LEU A 270 -17.08 8.84 -14.03
C LEU A 270 -17.49 7.43 -13.56
N ILE A 271 -17.25 7.12 -12.30
CA ILE A 271 -17.62 5.84 -11.66
C ILE A 271 -18.22 6.07 -10.28
N THR A 272 -19.14 5.21 -9.89
CA THR A 272 -19.66 5.13 -8.52
C THR A 272 -18.93 4.05 -7.71
N ASP A 273 -18.56 2.95 -8.38
CA ASP A 273 -17.75 1.86 -7.81
C ASP A 273 -16.27 2.10 -8.10
N ALA A 274 -15.53 2.55 -7.08
CA ALA A 274 -14.08 2.75 -7.17
C ALA A 274 -13.27 1.49 -6.79
N SER A 275 -13.91 0.31 -6.74
CA SER A 275 -13.20 -0.97 -6.68
C SER A 275 -12.38 -1.20 -7.95
N MET A 276 -11.40 -2.11 -7.88
CA MET A 276 -10.63 -2.49 -9.08
C MET A 276 -11.56 -2.98 -10.21
N GLN A 277 -12.61 -3.73 -9.86
CA GLN A 277 -13.56 -4.27 -10.82
C GLN A 277 -14.35 -3.15 -11.53
N GLY A 278 -14.84 -2.18 -10.80
CA GLY A 278 -15.55 -1.02 -11.37
C GLY A 278 -14.66 -0.18 -12.28
N ILE A 279 -13.40 0.03 -11.87
CA ILE A 279 -12.41 0.77 -12.70
C ILE A 279 -12.11 0.00 -13.98
N VAL A 280 -11.80 -1.29 -13.91
CA VAL A 280 -11.51 -2.15 -15.09
C VAL A 280 -12.68 -2.16 -16.06
N ALA A 281 -13.93 -2.30 -15.54
CA ALA A 281 -15.12 -2.28 -16.37
C ALA A 281 -15.28 -0.95 -17.13
N PHE A 282 -15.05 0.18 -16.47
CA PHE A 282 -15.11 1.49 -17.12
C PHE A 282 -14.03 1.65 -18.20
N LEU A 283 -12.77 1.30 -17.88
CA LEU A 283 -11.64 1.45 -18.81
C LEU A 283 -11.83 0.57 -20.05
N GLY A 284 -12.34 -0.64 -19.88
CA GLY A 284 -12.63 -1.57 -21.00
C GLY A 284 -13.79 -1.09 -21.87
N ALA A 285 -14.83 -0.49 -21.28
CA ALA A 285 -15.95 0.08 -22.02
C ALA A 285 -15.62 1.40 -22.75
N ASN A 286 -14.58 2.13 -22.31
CA ASN A 286 -14.21 3.45 -22.82
C ASN A 286 -12.70 3.52 -23.13
N PRO A 287 -12.18 2.78 -24.14
CA PRO A 287 -10.73 2.58 -24.32
C PRO A 287 -9.94 3.89 -24.55
N GLU A 288 -10.46 4.84 -25.33
CA GLU A 288 -9.77 6.11 -25.56
C GLU A 288 -9.71 7.01 -24.31
N GLU A 289 -10.84 7.17 -23.64
CA GLU A 289 -10.92 7.92 -22.40
C GLU A 289 -10.13 7.21 -21.28
N GLY A 290 -10.26 5.89 -21.20
CA GLY A 290 -9.51 5.05 -20.28
C GLY A 290 -8.00 5.21 -20.43
N ARG A 291 -7.49 5.25 -21.67
CA ARG A 291 -6.07 5.51 -21.92
C ARG A 291 -5.63 6.86 -21.37
N LYS A 292 -6.37 7.93 -21.62
CA LYS A 292 -6.08 9.26 -21.07
C LYS A 292 -6.06 9.27 -19.55
N ILE A 293 -7.04 8.61 -18.92
CA ILE A 293 -7.13 8.48 -17.47
C ILE A 293 -5.93 7.72 -16.90
N MET A 294 -5.55 6.59 -17.50
CA MET A 294 -4.37 5.83 -17.07
C MET A 294 -3.09 6.66 -17.19
N GLN A 295 -2.96 7.50 -18.22
CA GLN A 295 -1.81 8.38 -18.45
C GLN A 295 -1.71 9.54 -17.44
N GLU A 296 -2.76 9.87 -16.71
CA GLU A 296 -2.68 10.83 -15.61
C GLU A 296 -1.89 10.29 -14.41
N ASN A 297 -1.78 8.96 -14.28
CA ASN A 297 -0.77 8.36 -13.42
C ASN A 297 0.59 8.40 -14.14
N LYS A 298 1.37 9.45 -13.90
CA LYS A 298 2.68 9.66 -14.53
C LYS A 298 3.75 8.64 -14.16
N SER A 299 3.53 7.91 -13.05
CA SER A 299 4.44 6.84 -12.60
C SER A 299 4.40 5.66 -13.57
N TYR A 300 5.57 5.18 -13.99
CA TYR A 300 5.74 4.00 -14.83
C TYR A 300 6.75 3.06 -14.19
N ILE A 301 6.41 1.76 -14.15
CA ILE A 301 7.23 0.71 -13.54
C ILE A 301 7.99 -0.03 -14.62
N PHE A 302 9.30 -0.18 -14.41
CA PHE A 302 10.19 -1.03 -15.20
C PHE A 302 10.37 -2.37 -14.48
N PHE A 303 10.47 -3.43 -15.27
CA PHE A 303 10.47 -4.80 -14.78
C PHE A 303 11.76 -5.54 -15.10
N ARG A 304 11.99 -6.61 -14.35
CA ARG A 304 12.97 -7.65 -14.66
C ARG A 304 12.30 -9.02 -14.61
N GLU A 305 12.81 -9.98 -15.37
CA GLU A 305 12.38 -11.36 -15.26
C GLU A 305 12.82 -11.95 -13.92
N LEU A 306 11.93 -12.69 -13.26
CA LEU A 306 12.18 -13.36 -12.00
C LEU A 306 12.31 -14.86 -12.22
N THR A 307 13.45 -15.43 -11.83
CA THR A 307 13.76 -16.87 -11.96
C THR A 307 13.62 -17.64 -10.64
N GLY A 308 13.46 -16.92 -9.51
CA GLY A 308 13.37 -17.50 -8.18
C GLY A 308 11.95 -17.76 -7.70
N ALA A 309 11.79 -18.15 -6.43
CA ALA A 309 10.51 -18.35 -5.78
C ALA A 309 9.82 -17.01 -5.48
N GLY A 310 8.52 -16.91 -5.76
CA GLY A 310 7.61 -15.82 -5.40
C GLY A 310 7.96 -14.43 -5.94
N PRO A 311 7.05 -13.46 -5.87
CA PRO A 311 7.38 -12.06 -6.05
C PRO A 311 8.26 -11.60 -4.87
N LEU A 312 9.25 -10.73 -5.15
CA LEU A 312 10.17 -10.23 -4.13
C LEU A 312 9.62 -8.94 -3.53
N GLY A 313 9.51 -8.89 -2.22
CA GLY A 313 9.23 -7.66 -1.49
C GLY A 313 10.45 -6.74 -1.38
N ALA A 314 10.28 -5.57 -0.77
CA ALA A 314 11.33 -4.58 -0.58
C ALA A 314 12.51 -5.07 0.27
N MET A 315 12.33 -6.15 1.03
CA MET A 315 13.42 -6.83 1.74
C MET A 315 14.32 -7.67 0.82
N GLY A 316 13.93 -7.91 -0.43
CA GLY A 316 14.61 -8.81 -1.36
C GLY A 316 14.31 -10.29 -1.13
N TYR A 317 13.32 -10.61 -0.29
CA TYR A 317 12.82 -11.96 -0.04
C TYR A 317 11.45 -12.17 -0.66
N PRO A 318 11.08 -13.42 -0.99
CA PRO A 318 9.74 -13.72 -1.47
C PRO A 318 8.67 -13.30 -0.47
N VAL A 319 7.66 -12.58 -0.95
CA VAL A 319 6.44 -12.31 -0.16
C VAL A 319 5.50 -13.50 -0.23
N VAL A 320 4.81 -13.76 0.87
CA VAL A 320 3.92 -14.91 1.05
C VAL A 320 2.50 -14.43 1.19
N GLY A 321 1.59 -14.98 0.39
CA GLY A 321 0.17 -14.68 0.47
C GLY A 321 -0.39 -14.97 1.87
N GLU A 322 -1.24 -14.08 2.37
CA GLU A 322 -1.84 -14.15 3.71
C GLU A 322 -0.84 -14.02 4.87
N ALA A 323 0.42 -13.65 4.59
CA ALA A 323 1.46 -13.48 5.63
C ALA A 323 2.32 -12.22 5.46
N SER A 324 2.42 -11.65 4.25
CA SER A 324 3.26 -10.48 3.99
C SER A 324 2.43 -9.21 3.83
N ILE A 325 2.97 -8.08 4.32
CA ILE A 325 2.38 -6.76 4.14
C ILE A 325 3.40 -5.76 3.60
N ALA A 326 2.90 -4.78 2.82
CA ALA A 326 3.62 -3.56 2.51
C ALA A 326 3.27 -2.46 3.52
N VAL A 327 4.30 -1.69 3.93
CA VAL A 327 4.23 -0.69 4.99
C VAL A 327 5.01 0.56 4.66
N ASP A 328 4.81 1.63 5.45
CA ASP A 328 5.74 2.76 5.49
C ASP A 328 6.86 2.49 6.51
N VAL A 329 8.06 2.36 6.01
CA VAL A 329 9.27 2.05 6.81
C VAL A 329 9.63 3.10 7.86
N LYS A 330 9.04 4.28 7.77
CA LYS A 330 9.16 5.33 8.78
C LYS A 330 8.33 5.05 10.04
N PHE A 331 7.39 4.12 9.96
CA PHE A 331 6.47 3.79 11.04
C PHE A 331 6.50 2.32 11.45
N ILE A 332 6.89 1.43 10.55
CA ILE A 332 6.94 -0.02 10.81
C ILE A 332 8.29 -0.55 10.31
N PRO A 333 9.11 -1.15 11.18
CA PRO A 333 10.37 -1.77 10.77
C PRO A 333 10.13 -2.88 9.76
N LEU A 334 10.87 -2.89 8.64
CA LEU A 334 10.79 -4.00 7.69
C LEU A 334 11.26 -5.31 8.34
N GLY A 335 10.47 -6.35 8.21
CA GLY A 335 10.63 -7.67 8.81
C GLY A 335 9.88 -7.83 10.14
N ALA A 336 9.40 -6.74 10.75
CA ALA A 336 8.64 -6.80 11.99
C ALA A 336 7.27 -7.48 11.78
N PRO A 337 6.83 -8.32 12.75
CA PRO A 337 5.46 -8.81 12.77
C PRO A 337 4.48 -7.70 13.18
N VAL A 338 3.30 -7.72 12.56
CA VAL A 338 2.19 -6.79 12.83
C VAL A 338 0.91 -7.57 12.99
N TRP A 339 0.22 -7.38 14.10
CA TRP A 339 -1.11 -7.94 14.30
C TRP A 339 -2.18 -6.94 13.86
N LEU A 340 -3.17 -7.43 13.13
CA LEU A 340 -4.31 -6.67 12.64
C LEU A 340 -5.62 -7.20 13.22
N SER A 341 -6.48 -6.27 13.66
CA SER A 341 -7.89 -6.50 13.94
C SER A 341 -8.72 -5.46 13.21
N MET A 342 -9.41 -5.88 12.18
CA MET A 342 -10.07 -5.02 11.23
C MET A 342 -11.58 -5.29 11.19
N ASP A 343 -12.35 -4.35 10.62
CA ASP A 343 -13.80 -4.47 10.38
C ASP A 343 -14.17 -5.52 9.33
N ARG A 344 -13.16 -6.11 8.66
CA ARG A 344 -13.27 -7.29 7.82
C ARG A 344 -12.46 -8.43 8.43
N SER A 345 -12.93 -9.66 8.29
CA SER A 345 -12.28 -10.85 8.89
C SER A 345 -11.01 -11.29 8.15
N GLU A 346 -10.95 -11.08 6.82
CA GLU A 346 -9.86 -11.61 5.99
C GLU A 346 -8.47 -11.11 6.41
N PRO A 347 -8.25 -9.81 6.71
CA PRO A 347 -6.92 -9.33 7.09
C PRO A 347 -6.58 -9.55 8.57
N ASN A 348 -7.50 -10.10 9.40
CA ASN A 348 -7.23 -10.32 10.83
C ASN A 348 -6.15 -11.38 11.04
N GLY A 349 -5.21 -11.12 11.94
CA GLY A 349 -4.12 -12.02 12.30
C GLY A 349 -2.75 -11.35 12.26
N ILE A 350 -1.69 -12.18 12.28
CA ILE A 350 -0.29 -11.73 12.26
C ILE A 350 0.22 -11.69 10.82
N TRP A 351 0.90 -10.62 10.47
CA TRP A 351 1.52 -10.34 9.17
C TRP A 351 2.96 -9.91 9.35
N ILE A 352 3.80 -10.11 8.36
CA ILE A 352 5.22 -9.68 8.37
C ILE A 352 5.43 -8.54 7.37
N ALA A 353 6.04 -7.47 7.83
CA ALA A 353 6.33 -6.28 7.02
C ALA A 353 7.50 -6.54 6.06
N GLN A 354 7.26 -7.20 4.93
CA GLN A 354 8.30 -7.59 3.97
C GLN A 354 8.39 -6.69 2.75
N ASP A 355 7.42 -5.77 2.59
CA ASP A 355 7.33 -4.97 1.39
C ASP A 355 7.01 -3.49 1.68
N THR A 356 7.10 -2.66 0.63
CA THR A 356 6.75 -1.24 0.66
C THR A 356 5.96 -0.87 -0.58
N GLY A 357 5.10 0.16 -0.47
CA GLY A 357 4.37 0.68 -1.61
C GLY A 357 4.47 2.20 -1.74
N GLY A 358 4.48 2.70 -2.99
CA GLY A 358 4.52 4.13 -3.25
C GLY A 358 3.34 4.90 -2.66
N ALA A 359 2.17 4.27 -2.59
CA ALA A 359 0.94 4.80 -2.00
C ALA A 359 0.75 4.44 -0.51
N ILE A 360 1.64 3.61 0.06
CA ILE A 360 1.53 3.14 1.44
C ILE A 360 2.36 4.08 2.31
N LYS A 361 1.71 5.15 2.80
CA LYS A 361 2.36 6.23 3.57
C LYS A 361 1.61 6.52 4.85
N GLY A 362 2.39 6.73 5.93
CA GLY A 362 1.91 7.09 7.25
C GLY A 362 1.78 5.93 8.24
N ALA A 363 1.53 6.29 9.50
CA ALA A 363 1.41 5.32 10.59
C ALA A 363 0.23 4.38 10.36
N ASN A 364 0.46 3.07 10.60
CA ASN A 364 -0.55 2.02 10.52
C ASN A 364 -1.32 1.97 9.16
N ARG A 365 -0.70 2.49 8.08
CA ARG A 365 -1.14 2.32 6.70
C ARG A 365 -0.50 1.05 6.15
N ILE A 366 -1.34 0.08 5.80
CA ILE A 366 -0.91 -1.30 5.51
C ILE A 366 -1.52 -1.74 4.19
N ASP A 367 -0.76 -2.53 3.43
CA ASP A 367 -1.27 -3.20 2.23
C ASP A 367 -0.99 -4.70 2.35
N THR A 368 -2.05 -5.51 2.38
CA THR A 368 -1.97 -6.95 2.66
C THR A 368 -1.79 -7.74 1.38
N PHE A 369 -0.81 -8.66 1.34
CA PHE A 369 -0.53 -9.50 0.17
C PHE A 369 -1.38 -10.78 0.19
N TRP A 370 -2.10 -11.05 -0.88
CA TRP A 370 -3.03 -12.18 -0.96
C TRP A 370 -2.55 -13.34 -1.83
N GLY A 371 -1.33 -13.25 -2.37
CA GLY A 371 -0.79 -14.27 -3.28
C GLY A 371 -1.24 -14.03 -4.73
N ALA A 372 -1.52 -15.11 -5.46
CA ALA A 372 -1.91 -15.07 -6.87
C ALA A 372 -3.27 -15.77 -7.11
N GLY A 373 -3.84 -15.56 -8.30
CA GLY A 373 -5.08 -16.18 -8.75
C GLY A 373 -6.34 -15.42 -8.38
N ASP A 374 -7.51 -15.95 -8.79
CA ASP A 374 -8.79 -15.25 -8.76
C ASP A 374 -9.25 -14.89 -7.34
N ARG A 375 -9.04 -15.80 -6.36
CA ARG A 375 -9.37 -15.52 -4.95
C ARG A 375 -8.55 -14.33 -4.42
N ALA A 376 -7.25 -14.29 -4.71
CA ALA A 376 -6.38 -13.18 -4.30
C ALA A 376 -6.80 -11.87 -4.97
N ARG A 377 -7.10 -11.90 -6.27
CA ARG A 377 -7.62 -10.76 -7.03
C ARG A 377 -8.92 -10.22 -6.43
N LEU A 378 -9.86 -11.11 -6.11
CA LEU A 378 -11.16 -10.72 -5.53
C LEU A 378 -10.99 -10.06 -4.16
N ILE A 379 -10.21 -10.66 -3.27
CA ILE A 379 -10.01 -10.14 -1.92
C ILE A 379 -9.23 -8.83 -1.96
N ALA A 380 -8.10 -8.81 -2.66
CA ALA A 380 -7.25 -7.62 -2.75
C ALA A 380 -7.97 -6.45 -3.44
N GLY A 381 -8.68 -6.71 -4.54
CA GLY A 381 -9.39 -5.68 -5.31
C GLY A 381 -10.52 -4.99 -4.54
N GLY A 382 -11.10 -5.67 -3.56
CA GLY A 382 -12.15 -5.12 -2.68
C GLY A 382 -11.65 -4.78 -1.27
N MET A 383 -10.34 -4.84 -0.99
CA MET A 383 -9.82 -4.63 0.37
C MET A 383 -9.72 -3.14 0.72
N ALA A 384 -10.58 -2.73 1.65
CA ALA A 384 -10.55 -1.41 2.27
C ALA A 384 -11.07 -1.55 3.70
N ALA A 385 -10.20 -1.95 4.63
CA ALA A 385 -10.57 -2.31 5.99
C ALA A 385 -9.99 -1.30 7.00
N ARG A 386 -10.76 -1.02 8.05
CA ARG A 386 -10.37 -0.14 9.17
C ARG A 386 -10.34 -0.92 10.47
N GLY A 387 -9.46 -0.53 11.38
CA GLY A 387 -9.35 -1.22 12.66
C GLY A 387 -8.14 -0.79 13.45
N THR A 388 -7.48 -1.76 14.07
CA THR A 388 -6.34 -1.55 14.96
C THR A 388 -5.15 -2.39 14.51
N ALA A 389 -3.93 -1.86 14.68
CA ALA A 389 -2.67 -2.55 14.46
C ALA A 389 -1.79 -2.48 15.72
N PHE A 390 -1.13 -3.61 16.04
CA PHE A 390 -0.04 -3.66 17.02
C PHE A 390 1.20 -4.23 16.35
N LEU A 391 2.35 -3.58 16.56
CA LEU A 391 3.64 -4.10 16.17
C LEU A 391 4.13 -5.07 17.22
N PHE A 392 4.80 -6.14 16.80
CA PHE A 392 5.56 -6.99 17.71
C PHE A 392 7.04 -6.59 17.60
N LEU A 393 7.58 -6.13 18.71
CA LEU A 393 9.00 -5.77 18.80
C LEU A 393 9.71 -6.71 19.77
N PRO A 394 10.99 -7.04 19.53
CA PRO A 394 11.79 -7.81 20.47
C PRO A 394 11.76 -7.18 21.86
N LYS A 395 11.66 -7.99 22.92
CA LYS A 395 11.61 -7.50 24.31
C LYS A 395 12.77 -6.56 24.65
N ALA A 396 13.95 -6.78 24.05
CA ALA A 396 15.10 -5.89 24.18
C ALA A 396 14.82 -4.48 23.65
N ALA A 397 14.16 -4.37 22.48
CA ALA A 397 13.75 -3.08 21.91
C ALA A 397 12.73 -2.38 22.80
N VAL A 398 11.72 -3.12 23.28
CA VAL A 398 10.66 -2.58 24.17
C VAL A 398 11.26 -2.04 25.47
N ALA A 399 12.17 -2.78 26.10
CA ALA A 399 12.88 -2.34 27.30
C ALA A 399 13.72 -1.07 27.04
N ARG A 400 14.42 -0.99 25.89
CA ARG A 400 15.22 0.18 25.51
C ARG A 400 14.34 1.41 25.23
N LEU A 401 13.09 1.22 24.78
CA LEU A 401 12.11 2.30 24.59
C LEU A 401 11.49 2.79 25.90
N GLY A 402 11.79 2.13 27.04
CA GLY A 402 11.21 2.46 28.33
C GLY A 402 9.75 2.04 28.51
N LEU A 403 9.28 1.04 27.79
CA LEU A 403 7.90 0.55 27.76
C LEU A 403 7.73 -0.69 28.65
#